data_259a8fb80645688f2fccf7de58b69e42
#
_entry.id   259a8fb80645688f2fccf7de58b69e42
#
_cell.length_a   1.000
_cell.length_b   1.000
_cell.length_c   1.000
_cell.angle_alpha   90.00
_cell.angle_beta   90.00
_cell.angle_gamma   90.00
#
_symmetry.space_group_name_H-M   'P 1'
#
loop_
_entity.id
_entity.type
_entity.pdbx_description
1 polymer ?
#
loop_
_entity_poly.entity_id
_entity_poly.type
_entity_poly.pdbx_seq_one_letter_code
_entity_poly.pdbx_strand_id
1 'polypeptide(L)'
;MSKFVFTSESVSEGHPDKVCDAISDAILDDLLGQDPESHVACETLVTTGTVVVSGEIRSKGTIDVEKVVKQTLGEIGYTDKAYGMDNQNVNILSMLDEQSPEIAQGVDEGSGLHNEQGAGDQGLMFGFACNETKELMPIPIHLSHRLVERMTDLRKNGVIPWLRPDSKSQVSVAYENGKPTSIVKVVIATQHDDMLDQFKSEKAEHDFVESQIIEKVIIPVLNKCGLSYEMDFIVNGTGRFVFGGPEADTGLTGRKIIVDTYGGYAPHGGGAFSGKDPSKVDRSAAYMARYIAKNIVAAKLADKCEVQLSYSIGIAEPTSFYVKSFDTSNLTDEELTEVAKKVFPVRPSGIIDHLKLRFPRYRQTAANGHFGREDELFTWEKTDMVEKLKTTLIKGA
;
A
#
# COMPACT_ATOMS: atom_id res chain seq x y z
N MET A 1 -21.85 -25.87 4.25
CA MET A 1 -20.50 -25.42 4.69
C MET A 1 -19.75 -24.97 3.45
N SER A 2 -19.40 -23.69 3.38
CA SER A 2 -18.57 -23.18 2.26
C SER A 2 -17.09 -23.41 2.60
N LYS A 3 -16.38 -24.09 1.69
CA LYS A 3 -14.91 -24.25 1.76
C LYS A 3 -14.33 -23.64 0.50
N PHE A 4 -13.29 -22.84 0.67
CA PHE A 4 -12.55 -22.26 -0.45
C PHE A 4 -11.11 -21.94 -0.04
N VAL A 5 -10.26 -21.75 -1.02
CA VAL A 5 -8.89 -21.24 -0.83
C VAL A 5 -8.84 -19.83 -1.41
N PHE A 6 -8.31 -18.88 -0.63
CA PHE A 6 -8.09 -17.52 -1.08
C PHE A 6 -6.59 -17.21 -1.09
N THR A 7 -6.15 -16.50 -2.12
CA THR A 7 -4.74 -16.20 -2.33
C THR A 7 -4.54 -14.70 -2.50
N SER A 8 -3.55 -14.15 -1.80
CA SER A 8 -3.05 -12.79 -2.02
C SER A 8 -1.56 -12.83 -2.32
N GLU A 9 -1.08 -11.78 -2.96
CA GLU A 9 0.34 -11.59 -3.24
C GLU A 9 0.83 -10.24 -2.73
N SER A 10 2.14 -10.12 -2.54
CA SER A 10 2.83 -8.88 -2.25
C SER A 10 4.17 -8.83 -2.99
N VAL A 11 4.70 -7.63 -3.15
CA VAL A 11 6.01 -7.40 -3.75
C VAL A 11 6.86 -6.50 -2.85
N SER A 12 8.18 -6.66 -2.93
CA SER A 12 9.13 -5.89 -2.11
C SER A 12 9.27 -4.45 -2.59
N GLU A 13 9.96 -3.63 -1.79
CA GLU A 13 10.31 -2.25 -2.15
C GLU A 13 11.13 -2.12 -3.44
N GLY A 14 11.86 -3.20 -3.82
CA GLY A 14 12.68 -3.25 -5.01
C GLY A 14 11.98 -3.76 -6.28
N HIS A 15 10.72 -4.17 -6.19
CA HIS A 15 9.92 -4.46 -7.39
C HIS A 15 9.80 -3.20 -8.25
N PRO A 16 9.95 -3.26 -9.59
CA PRO A 16 9.97 -2.06 -10.44
C PRO A 16 8.81 -1.10 -10.22
N ASP A 17 7.58 -1.59 -10.11
CA ASP A 17 6.42 -0.73 -9.84
C ASP A 17 6.51 -0.05 -8.45
N LYS A 18 7.04 -0.75 -7.42
CA LYS A 18 7.19 -0.17 -6.08
C LYS A 18 8.37 0.80 -5.98
N VAL A 19 9.39 0.62 -6.80
CA VAL A 19 10.46 1.63 -7.00
C VAL A 19 9.84 2.93 -7.52
N CYS A 20 8.94 2.85 -8.50
CA CYS A 20 8.22 4.02 -9.02
C CYS A 20 7.36 4.69 -7.95
N ASP A 21 6.59 3.90 -7.19
CA ASP A 21 5.78 4.40 -6.08
C ASP A 21 6.65 5.11 -5.03
N ALA A 22 7.79 4.52 -4.68
CA ALA A 22 8.72 5.09 -3.71
C ALA A 22 9.35 6.41 -4.18
N ILE A 23 9.70 6.54 -5.46
CA ILE A 23 10.23 7.77 -6.04
C ILE A 23 9.15 8.86 -6.06
N SER A 24 7.94 8.54 -6.53
CA SER A 24 6.81 9.48 -6.60
C SER A 24 6.42 10.00 -5.22
N ASP A 25 6.37 9.12 -4.22
CA ASP A 25 6.07 9.52 -2.83
C ASP A 25 7.25 10.23 -2.14
N ALA A 26 8.50 9.96 -2.52
CA ALA A 26 9.65 10.71 -2.02
C ALA A 26 9.65 12.16 -2.53
N ILE A 27 9.25 12.39 -3.78
CA ILE A 27 9.06 13.74 -4.35
C ILE A 27 7.92 14.46 -3.62
N LEU A 28 6.81 13.79 -3.38
CA LEU A 28 5.69 14.33 -2.60
C LEU A 28 6.14 14.73 -1.19
N ASP A 29 6.86 13.87 -0.48
CA ASP A 29 7.32 14.13 0.89
C ASP A 29 8.31 15.29 0.95
N ASP A 30 9.22 15.41 -0.02
CA ASP A 30 10.18 16.53 -0.07
C ASP A 30 9.46 17.88 -0.22
N LEU A 31 8.44 17.94 -1.08
CA LEU A 31 7.64 19.15 -1.28
C LEU A 31 6.73 19.47 -0.09
N LEU A 32 6.03 18.48 0.48
CA LEU A 32 5.18 18.68 1.66
C LEU A 32 6.00 19.09 2.89
N GLY A 33 7.25 18.65 2.99
CA GLY A 33 8.16 19.06 4.06
C GLY A 33 8.54 20.53 4.00
N GLN A 34 8.54 21.13 2.81
CA GLN A 34 8.85 22.54 2.58
C GLN A 34 7.58 23.41 2.58
N ASP A 35 6.49 22.90 2.01
CA ASP A 35 5.20 23.59 1.91
C ASP A 35 4.05 22.57 2.11
N PRO A 36 3.41 22.55 3.30
CA PRO A 36 2.29 21.63 3.58
C PRO A 36 1.07 21.81 2.65
N GLU A 37 0.96 22.96 1.95
CA GLU A 37 -0.09 23.23 0.99
C GLU A 37 0.29 22.84 -0.44
N SER A 38 1.37 22.10 -0.63
CA SER A 38 1.79 21.59 -1.95
C SER A 38 0.72 20.73 -2.59
N HIS A 39 0.44 20.97 -3.86
CA HIS A 39 -0.36 20.11 -4.71
C HIS A 39 0.58 19.33 -5.64
N VAL A 40 0.52 18.03 -5.58
CA VAL A 40 1.42 17.13 -6.30
C VAL A 40 0.61 16.00 -6.94
N ALA A 41 0.83 15.80 -8.22
CA ALA A 41 0.43 14.62 -8.97
C ALA A 41 1.68 14.17 -9.73
N CYS A 42 2.45 13.24 -9.16
CA CYS A 42 3.74 12.81 -9.68
C CYS A 42 3.72 11.34 -10.03
N GLU A 43 4.07 11.01 -11.24
CA GLU A 43 4.16 9.66 -11.76
C GLU A 43 5.59 9.35 -12.20
N THR A 44 6.01 8.12 -12.00
CA THR A 44 7.36 7.64 -12.33
C THR A 44 7.27 6.41 -13.20
N LEU A 45 8.15 6.32 -14.18
CA LEU A 45 8.45 5.12 -14.94
C LEU A 45 9.91 4.74 -14.72
N VAL A 46 10.18 3.47 -14.45
CA VAL A 46 11.54 2.93 -14.41
C VAL A 46 11.69 1.82 -15.44
N THR A 47 12.84 1.79 -16.11
CA THR A 47 13.25 0.73 -17.02
C THR A 47 14.77 0.62 -17.00
N THR A 48 15.37 -0.23 -17.83
CA THR A 48 16.82 -0.45 -17.87
C THR A 48 17.60 0.87 -17.84
N GLY A 49 18.30 1.13 -16.73
CA GLY A 49 19.20 2.28 -16.56
C GLY A 49 18.55 3.67 -16.66
N THR A 50 17.20 3.76 -16.66
CA THR A 50 16.50 5.03 -16.87
C THR A 50 15.31 5.17 -15.92
N VAL A 51 15.15 6.38 -15.38
CA VAL A 51 13.98 6.83 -14.62
C VAL A 51 13.36 8.04 -15.31
N VAL A 52 12.08 8.01 -15.56
CA VAL A 52 11.30 9.15 -16.06
C VAL A 52 10.34 9.57 -14.96
N VAL A 53 10.37 10.85 -14.60
CA VAL A 53 9.45 11.48 -13.65
C VAL A 53 8.62 12.49 -14.40
N SER A 54 7.30 12.40 -14.29
CA SER A 54 6.37 13.33 -14.95
C SER A 54 5.20 13.67 -14.02
N GLY A 55 4.47 14.73 -14.35
CA GLY A 55 3.29 15.15 -13.59
C GLY A 55 3.23 16.64 -13.36
N GLU A 56 2.27 17.07 -12.54
CA GLU A 56 2.00 18.46 -12.26
C GLU A 56 2.20 18.80 -10.78
N ILE A 57 2.89 19.90 -10.53
CA ILE A 57 3.23 20.37 -9.19
C ILE A 57 2.85 21.84 -9.04
N ARG A 58 2.23 22.18 -7.90
CA ARG A 58 2.07 23.55 -7.42
C ARG A 58 2.54 23.62 -5.97
N SER A 59 3.69 24.27 -5.73
CA SER A 59 4.32 24.35 -4.41
C SER A 59 5.15 25.63 -4.31
N LYS A 60 5.34 26.12 -3.09
CA LYS A 60 6.35 27.15 -2.77
C LYS A 60 7.73 26.55 -2.54
N GLY A 61 7.80 25.21 -2.37
CA GLY A 61 9.04 24.46 -2.27
C GLY A 61 9.73 24.27 -3.62
N THR A 62 10.95 23.84 -3.58
CA THR A 62 11.76 23.49 -4.77
C THR A 62 12.22 22.05 -4.66
N ILE A 63 12.31 21.36 -5.78
CA ILE A 63 12.70 19.94 -5.81
C ILE A 63 13.95 19.70 -6.65
N ASP A 64 14.90 18.98 -6.11
CA ASP A 64 16.02 18.37 -6.86
C ASP A 64 15.67 16.90 -7.16
N VAL A 65 14.99 16.70 -8.29
CA VAL A 65 14.50 15.38 -8.73
C VAL A 65 15.63 14.38 -8.83
N GLU A 66 16.81 14.80 -9.35
CA GLU A 66 17.96 13.90 -9.50
C GLU A 66 18.46 13.38 -8.15
N LYS A 67 18.58 14.27 -7.17
CA LYS A 67 18.97 13.90 -5.80
C LYS A 67 17.96 12.94 -5.16
N VAL A 68 16.65 13.24 -5.24
CA VAL A 68 15.61 12.41 -4.65
C VAL A 68 15.58 11.01 -5.27
N VAL A 69 15.66 10.91 -6.60
CA VAL A 69 15.69 9.62 -7.32
C VAL A 69 16.92 8.80 -6.90
N LYS A 70 18.13 9.40 -6.96
CA LYS A 70 19.39 8.70 -6.61
C LYS A 70 19.37 8.22 -5.15
N GLN A 71 18.89 9.04 -4.23
CA GLN A 71 18.77 8.68 -2.83
C GLN A 71 17.78 7.53 -2.66
N THR A 72 16.59 7.60 -3.27
CA THR A 72 15.56 6.57 -3.17
C THR A 72 16.04 5.21 -3.68
N LEU A 73 16.67 5.18 -4.86
CA LEU A 73 17.25 3.97 -5.42
C LEU A 73 18.34 3.38 -4.51
N GLY A 74 19.22 4.23 -3.96
CA GLY A 74 20.28 3.81 -3.03
C GLY A 74 19.73 3.20 -1.75
N GLU A 75 18.70 3.79 -1.15
CA GLU A 75 18.05 3.29 0.07
C GLU A 75 17.29 1.98 -0.15
N ILE A 76 16.74 1.75 -1.35
CA ILE A 76 16.17 0.47 -1.76
C ILE A 76 17.26 -0.58 -1.92
N GLY A 77 18.47 -0.18 -2.34
CA GLY A 77 19.63 -1.06 -2.53
C GLY A 77 20.01 -1.29 -3.99
N TYR A 78 19.54 -0.45 -4.90
CA TYR A 78 19.99 -0.41 -6.30
C TYR A 78 21.28 0.42 -6.41
N THR A 79 22.37 -0.15 -5.98
CA THR A 79 23.70 0.50 -5.87
C THR A 79 24.74 -0.06 -6.82
N ASP A 80 24.37 -1.05 -7.61
CA ASP A 80 25.24 -1.70 -8.59
C ASP A 80 24.39 -2.12 -9.80
N LYS A 81 24.94 -1.95 -10.99
CA LYS A 81 24.29 -2.39 -12.24
C LYS A 81 23.91 -3.87 -12.23
N ALA A 82 24.72 -4.71 -11.58
CA ALA A 82 24.46 -6.14 -11.45
C ALA A 82 23.15 -6.45 -10.70
N TYR A 83 22.57 -5.47 -9.97
CA TYR A 83 21.31 -5.64 -9.24
C TYR A 83 20.09 -5.19 -10.06
N GLY A 84 20.30 -4.72 -11.29
CA GLY A 84 19.26 -4.26 -12.20
C GLY A 84 19.15 -2.75 -12.33
N MET A 85 19.85 -1.97 -11.50
CA MET A 85 20.02 -0.52 -11.61
C MET A 85 21.14 -0.02 -10.71
N ASP A 86 21.81 1.05 -11.15
CA ASP A 86 22.84 1.75 -10.39
C ASP A 86 22.42 3.20 -10.14
N ASN A 87 22.16 3.54 -8.89
CA ASN A 87 21.67 4.86 -8.49
C ASN A 87 22.64 6.02 -8.83
N GLN A 88 23.93 5.75 -9.01
CA GLN A 88 24.92 6.80 -9.37
C GLN A 88 24.92 7.08 -10.87
N ASN A 89 24.69 6.05 -11.70
CA ASN A 89 24.81 6.09 -13.15
C ASN A 89 23.46 6.00 -13.90
N VAL A 90 22.34 6.13 -13.18
CA VAL A 90 21.01 6.13 -13.77
C VAL A 90 20.75 7.40 -14.59
N ASN A 91 20.16 7.23 -15.78
CA ASN A 91 19.66 8.35 -16.58
C ASN A 91 18.32 8.82 -16.02
N ILE A 92 18.17 10.12 -15.74
CA ILE A 92 16.95 10.69 -15.14
C ILE A 92 16.38 11.75 -16.08
N LEU A 93 15.13 11.53 -16.49
CA LEU A 93 14.35 12.47 -17.29
C LEU A 93 13.25 13.05 -16.42
N SER A 94 13.28 14.37 -16.19
CA SER A 94 12.25 15.08 -15.45
C SER A 94 11.37 15.87 -16.42
N MET A 95 10.05 15.60 -16.36
CA MET A 95 9.00 16.23 -17.17
C MET A 95 7.88 16.70 -16.22
N LEU A 96 8.27 17.49 -15.20
CA LEU A 96 7.33 18.06 -14.23
C LEU A 96 6.90 19.44 -14.70
N ASP A 97 5.59 19.64 -14.80
CA ASP A 97 4.95 20.88 -15.22
C ASP A 97 4.25 21.56 -14.03
N GLU A 98 3.90 22.85 -14.20
CA GLU A 98 3.06 23.56 -13.24
C GLU A 98 1.59 23.16 -13.36
N GLN A 99 0.91 22.96 -12.23
CA GLN A 99 -0.50 22.55 -12.21
C GLN A 99 -1.40 23.57 -12.94
N SER A 100 -2.31 23.07 -13.78
CA SER A 100 -3.31 23.90 -14.48
C SER A 100 -4.15 24.72 -13.51
N PRO A 101 -4.33 26.05 -13.78
CA PRO A 101 -5.20 26.93 -12.99
C PRO A 101 -6.67 26.46 -12.94
N GLU A 102 -7.16 25.78 -13.98
CA GLU A 102 -8.54 25.27 -14.03
C GLU A 102 -8.79 24.13 -13.03
N ILE A 103 -7.80 23.25 -12.85
CA ILE A 103 -7.87 22.17 -11.85
C ILE A 103 -7.80 22.78 -10.43
N ALA A 104 -6.99 23.83 -10.25
CA ALA A 104 -6.86 24.53 -8.98
C ALA A 104 -8.19 25.09 -8.47
N GLN A 105 -9.06 25.61 -9.36
CA GLN A 105 -10.37 26.17 -8.98
C GLN A 105 -11.31 25.16 -8.30
N GLY A 106 -11.20 23.87 -8.58
CA GLY A 106 -12.04 22.83 -7.99
C GLY A 106 -11.60 22.39 -6.58
N VAL A 107 -10.35 22.67 -6.21
CA VAL A 107 -9.72 22.22 -4.95
C VAL A 107 -9.35 23.33 -3.98
N ASP A 108 -9.33 24.59 -4.42
CA ASP A 108 -9.01 25.74 -3.57
C ASP A 108 -10.28 26.29 -2.90
N GLU A 109 -10.22 26.52 -1.57
CA GLU A 109 -11.31 27.16 -0.83
C GLU A 109 -11.61 28.58 -1.37
N GLY A 110 -12.90 28.89 -1.57
CA GLY A 110 -13.32 30.20 -2.06
C GLY A 110 -13.10 30.41 -3.55
N SER A 111 -12.70 29.40 -4.30
CA SER A 111 -12.53 29.43 -5.75
C SER A 111 -13.64 28.63 -6.45
N GLY A 112 -14.03 29.05 -7.67
CA GLY A 112 -15.04 28.37 -8.48
C GLY A 112 -16.49 28.58 -8.03
N LEU A 113 -17.36 27.59 -8.26
CA LEU A 113 -18.81 27.68 -8.00
C LEU A 113 -19.17 27.39 -6.52
N HIS A 114 -18.28 26.79 -5.74
CA HIS A 114 -18.50 26.38 -4.36
C HIS A 114 -17.46 26.99 -3.43
N ASN A 115 -17.89 27.42 -2.23
CA ASN A 115 -17.01 28.05 -1.24
C ASN A 115 -16.15 27.05 -0.44
N GLU A 116 -16.53 25.78 -0.41
CA GLU A 116 -15.82 24.73 0.31
C GLU A 116 -14.88 23.96 -0.63
N GLN A 117 -13.76 23.45 -0.09
CA GLN A 117 -12.86 22.58 -0.83
C GLN A 117 -13.61 21.34 -1.34
N GLY A 118 -13.76 21.24 -2.66
CA GLY A 118 -14.34 20.07 -3.32
C GLY A 118 -13.33 18.94 -3.54
N ALA A 119 -13.83 17.81 -4.01
CA ALA A 119 -12.96 16.73 -4.48
C ALA A 119 -12.22 17.15 -5.75
N GLY A 120 -10.93 16.82 -5.85
CA GLY A 120 -10.10 17.16 -7.02
C GLY A 120 -10.43 16.34 -8.26
N ASP A 121 -11.17 15.26 -8.11
CA ASP A 121 -11.65 14.41 -9.21
C ASP A 121 -12.92 13.66 -8.79
N GLN A 122 -13.59 13.05 -9.76
CA GLN A 122 -14.60 12.04 -9.50
C GLN A 122 -13.93 10.72 -9.16
N GLY A 123 -14.60 9.87 -8.38
CA GLY A 123 -14.09 8.53 -8.09
C GLY A 123 -14.87 7.81 -7.02
N LEU A 124 -14.55 6.54 -6.84
CA LEU A 124 -15.08 5.71 -5.76
C LEU A 124 -13.91 5.04 -5.02
N MET A 125 -14.00 4.99 -3.70
CA MET A 125 -12.96 4.47 -2.82
C MET A 125 -13.55 3.46 -1.86
N PHE A 126 -12.77 2.42 -1.55
CA PHE A 126 -13.16 1.37 -0.62
C PHE A 126 -12.23 1.31 0.57
N GLY A 127 -12.82 1.09 1.74
CA GLY A 127 -12.13 0.69 2.95
C GLY A 127 -12.63 -0.68 3.40
N PHE A 128 -11.75 -1.45 4.03
CA PHE A 128 -12.09 -2.76 4.55
C PHE A 128 -11.38 -3.04 5.88
N ALA A 129 -12.03 -3.82 6.74
CA ALA A 129 -11.43 -4.41 7.93
C ALA A 129 -12.11 -5.73 8.26
N CYS A 130 -11.37 -6.65 8.87
CA CYS A 130 -11.90 -7.90 9.41
C CYS A 130 -11.10 -8.32 10.65
N ASN A 131 -11.69 -9.16 11.49
CA ASN A 131 -11.09 -9.63 12.74
C ASN A 131 -10.17 -10.86 12.56
N GLU A 132 -9.57 -11.01 11.37
CA GLU A 132 -8.69 -12.16 11.07
C GLU A 132 -7.27 -11.98 11.63
N THR A 133 -6.78 -10.76 11.76
CA THR A 133 -5.48 -10.41 12.35
C THR A 133 -5.62 -9.33 13.41
N LYS A 134 -4.57 -9.13 14.19
CA LYS A 134 -4.48 -8.07 15.20
C LYS A 134 -4.62 -6.67 14.56
N GLU A 135 -4.08 -6.51 13.37
CA GLU A 135 -4.12 -5.28 12.57
C GLU A 135 -5.47 -5.07 11.87
N LEU A 136 -6.41 -6.02 12.05
CA LEU A 136 -7.73 -6.05 11.40
C LEU A 136 -7.63 -6.08 9.86
N MET A 137 -6.74 -6.93 9.37
CA MET A 137 -6.49 -7.18 7.94
C MET A 137 -6.79 -8.63 7.57
N PRO A 138 -7.11 -8.92 6.30
CA PRO A 138 -7.17 -10.29 5.80
C PRO A 138 -5.81 -10.99 5.91
N ILE A 139 -5.81 -12.23 6.41
CA ILE A 139 -4.58 -13.01 6.63
C ILE A 139 -3.74 -13.18 5.36
N PRO A 140 -4.29 -13.50 4.16
CA PRO A 140 -3.46 -13.75 2.98
C PRO A 140 -2.57 -12.58 2.61
N ILE A 141 -3.11 -11.37 2.54
CA ILE A 141 -2.33 -10.17 2.20
C ILE A 141 -1.40 -9.77 3.35
N HIS A 142 -1.86 -9.88 4.60
CA HIS A 142 -1.02 -9.60 5.76
C HIS A 142 0.24 -10.47 5.77
N LEU A 143 0.11 -11.79 5.59
CA LEU A 143 1.27 -12.68 5.53
C LEU A 143 2.15 -12.43 4.31
N SER A 144 1.54 -12.13 3.15
CA SER A 144 2.32 -11.79 1.96
C SER A 144 3.21 -10.56 2.21
N HIS A 145 2.69 -9.52 2.86
CA HIS A 145 3.51 -8.37 3.27
C HIS A 145 4.61 -8.75 4.27
N ARG A 146 4.30 -9.55 5.30
CA ARG A 146 5.31 -9.97 6.29
C ARG A 146 6.46 -10.76 5.68
N LEU A 147 6.20 -11.55 4.63
CA LEU A 147 7.24 -12.31 3.92
C LEU A 147 8.22 -11.38 3.17
N VAL A 148 7.72 -10.43 2.38
CA VAL A 148 8.59 -9.50 1.64
C VAL A 148 9.31 -8.53 2.58
N GLU A 149 8.65 -8.05 3.63
CA GLU A 149 9.26 -7.24 4.69
C GLU A 149 10.43 -7.99 5.35
N ARG A 150 10.21 -9.26 5.72
CA ARG A 150 11.25 -10.11 6.32
C ARG A 150 12.46 -10.30 5.40
N MET A 151 12.23 -10.50 4.09
CA MET A 151 13.33 -10.60 3.11
C MET A 151 14.12 -9.29 3.04
N THR A 152 13.44 -8.15 3.00
CA THR A 152 14.05 -6.82 3.00
C THR A 152 14.90 -6.60 4.24
N ASP A 153 14.39 -6.94 5.43
CA ASP A 153 15.12 -6.83 6.69
C ASP A 153 16.39 -7.69 6.70
N LEU A 154 16.28 -8.95 6.30
CA LEU A 154 17.42 -9.86 6.26
C LEU A 154 18.50 -9.43 5.26
N ARG A 155 18.09 -8.86 4.14
CA ARG A 155 18.99 -8.26 3.15
C ARG A 155 19.70 -7.03 3.69
N LYS A 156 18.94 -6.04 4.17
CA LYS A 156 19.50 -4.75 4.64
C LYS A 156 20.38 -4.91 5.88
N ASN A 157 20.07 -5.87 6.76
CA ASN A 157 20.87 -6.17 7.94
C ASN A 157 22.05 -7.13 7.65
N GLY A 158 22.27 -7.53 6.40
CA GLY A 158 23.38 -8.40 5.99
C GLY A 158 23.30 -9.84 6.51
N VAL A 159 22.13 -10.29 6.99
CA VAL A 159 21.93 -11.67 7.45
C VAL A 159 21.85 -12.63 6.27
N ILE A 160 21.29 -12.17 5.16
CA ILE A 160 21.30 -12.87 3.87
C ILE A 160 21.89 -11.90 2.82
N PRO A 161 23.22 -11.80 2.73
CA PRO A 161 23.88 -10.74 1.95
C PRO A 161 23.76 -10.92 0.43
N TRP A 162 23.43 -12.12 -0.03
CA TRP A 162 23.22 -12.42 -1.44
C TRP A 162 21.79 -12.14 -1.96
N LEU A 163 20.84 -11.74 -1.09
CA LEU A 163 19.52 -11.27 -1.53
C LEU A 163 19.64 -9.92 -2.24
N ARG A 164 18.83 -9.74 -3.28
CA ARG A 164 18.72 -8.50 -4.04
C ARG A 164 17.33 -7.86 -3.86
N PRO A 165 17.15 -6.58 -4.25
CA PRO A 165 15.96 -5.81 -3.86
C PRO A 165 14.64 -6.36 -4.38
N ASP A 166 14.60 -7.00 -5.57
CA ASP A 166 13.37 -7.44 -6.21
C ASP A 166 12.91 -8.79 -5.66
N SER A 167 11.69 -8.82 -5.14
CA SER A 167 11.07 -10.06 -4.70
C SER A 167 9.54 -9.98 -4.67
N LYS A 168 8.91 -11.15 -4.73
CA LYS A 168 7.45 -11.34 -4.64
C LYS A 168 7.13 -12.47 -3.68
N SER A 169 5.98 -12.37 -3.03
CA SER A 169 5.41 -13.42 -2.20
C SER A 169 3.96 -13.66 -2.55
N GLN A 170 3.49 -14.87 -2.36
CA GLN A 170 2.08 -15.23 -2.51
C GLN A 170 1.71 -16.22 -1.41
N VAL A 171 0.56 -16.02 -0.77
CA VAL A 171 0.07 -16.88 0.32
C VAL A 171 -1.35 -17.31 0.03
N SER A 172 -1.59 -18.61 0.05
CA SER A 172 -2.90 -19.24 -0.12
C SER A 172 -3.39 -19.77 1.23
N VAL A 173 -4.58 -19.37 1.64
CA VAL A 173 -5.21 -19.70 2.91
C VAL A 173 -6.52 -20.43 2.66
N ALA A 174 -6.73 -21.55 3.35
CA ALA A 174 -8.00 -22.25 3.35
C ALA A 174 -8.99 -21.59 4.32
N TYR A 175 -10.22 -21.48 3.88
CA TYR A 175 -11.34 -20.93 4.64
C TYR A 175 -12.47 -21.95 4.79
N GLU A 176 -13.06 -22.00 5.97
CA GLU A 176 -14.28 -22.74 6.24
C GLU A 176 -15.32 -21.82 6.91
N ASN A 177 -16.51 -21.74 6.31
CA ASN A 177 -17.60 -20.86 6.79
C ASN A 177 -17.14 -19.40 7.02
N GLY A 178 -16.31 -18.88 6.10
CA GLY A 178 -15.81 -17.51 6.13
C GLY A 178 -14.71 -17.24 7.14
N LYS A 179 -14.15 -18.25 7.81
CA LYS A 179 -13.02 -18.14 8.75
C LYS A 179 -11.78 -18.83 8.20
N PRO A 180 -10.59 -18.23 8.35
CA PRO A 180 -9.33 -18.85 7.95
C PRO A 180 -9.03 -20.05 8.84
N THR A 181 -8.55 -21.16 8.26
CA THR A 181 -8.28 -22.42 8.97
C THR A 181 -6.84 -22.88 8.88
N SER A 182 -6.22 -22.77 7.72
CA SER A 182 -4.81 -23.16 7.51
C SER A 182 -4.19 -22.45 6.34
N ILE A 183 -2.86 -22.34 6.34
CA ILE A 183 -2.08 -21.88 5.18
C ILE A 183 -1.72 -23.13 4.36
N VAL A 184 -2.15 -23.13 3.09
CA VAL A 184 -2.01 -24.33 2.24
C VAL A 184 -0.88 -24.23 1.22
N LYS A 185 -0.41 -23.01 0.90
CA LYS A 185 0.70 -22.81 -0.02
C LYS A 185 1.37 -21.45 0.20
N VAL A 186 2.70 -21.42 0.07
CA VAL A 186 3.49 -20.18 0.00
C VAL A 186 4.39 -20.24 -1.23
N VAL A 187 4.38 -19.15 -2.01
CA VAL A 187 5.28 -18.98 -3.16
C VAL A 187 6.14 -17.74 -2.92
N ILE A 188 7.44 -17.87 -3.12
CA ILE A 188 8.43 -16.77 -3.08
C ILE A 188 9.18 -16.76 -4.40
N ALA A 189 9.27 -15.59 -5.02
CA ALA A 189 10.24 -15.30 -6.07
C ALA A 189 11.15 -14.19 -5.54
N THR A 190 12.46 -14.43 -5.46
CA THR A 190 13.41 -13.48 -4.91
C THR A 190 14.69 -13.44 -5.73
N GLN A 191 15.07 -12.22 -6.12
CA GLN A 191 16.33 -11.94 -6.80
C GLN A 191 17.51 -12.22 -5.86
N HIS A 192 18.58 -12.84 -6.39
CA HIS A 192 19.78 -13.17 -5.65
C HIS A 192 21.02 -12.99 -6.50
N ASP A 193 22.20 -12.94 -5.88
CA ASP A 193 23.47 -12.91 -6.58
C ASP A 193 23.67 -14.15 -7.45
N ASP A 194 24.49 -14.01 -8.48
CA ASP A 194 25.07 -15.15 -9.18
C ASP A 194 26.12 -15.84 -8.30
N MET A 195 25.80 -17.04 -7.84
CA MET A 195 26.64 -17.83 -6.95
C MET A 195 27.16 -19.12 -7.59
N LEU A 196 27.07 -19.27 -8.93
CA LEU A 196 27.48 -20.48 -9.63
C LEU A 196 28.95 -20.86 -9.39
N ASP A 197 29.83 -19.88 -9.27
CA ASP A 197 31.23 -20.13 -8.94
C ASP A 197 31.40 -20.84 -7.59
N GLN A 198 30.51 -20.55 -6.65
CA GLN A 198 30.49 -21.17 -5.33
C GLN A 198 29.87 -22.56 -5.36
N PHE A 199 28.70 -22.72 -6.02
CA PHE A 199 27.91 -23.96 -5.98
C PHE A 199 28.19 -24.90 -7.15
N LYS A 200 28.78 -24.41 -8.24
CA LYS A 200 29.19 -25.18 -9.43
C LYS A 200 28.04 -25.88 -10.20
N SER A 201 26.81 -25.67 -9.82
CA SER A 201 25.62 -26.10 -10.55
C SER A 201 24.40 -25.25 -10.17
N GLU A 202 23.53 -24.97 -11.14
CA GLU A 202 22.28 -24.25 -10.92
C GLU A 202 21.38 -24.94 -9.89
N LYS A 203 21.34 -26.28 -9.91
CA LYS A 203 20.56 -27.04 -8.94
C LYS A 203 21.06 -26.84 -7.51
N ALA A 204 22.35 -26.90 -7.28
CA ALA A 204 22.93 -26.75 -5.94
C ALA A 204 22.76 -25.31 -5.42
N GLU A 205 22.88 -24.30 -6.29
CA GLU A 205 22.57 -22.90 -5.99
C GLU A 205 21.10 -22.74 -5.61
N HIS A 206 20.19 -23.28 -6.42
CA HIS A 206 18.75 -23.25 -6.15
C HIS A 206 18.38 -23.95 -4.83
N ASP A 207 18.86 -25.18 -4.60
CA ASP A 207 18.60 -25.93 -3.38
C ASP A 207 19.08 -25.15 -2.13
N PHE A 208 20.21 -24.43 -2.23
CA PHE A 208 20.69 -23.55 -1.18
C PHE A 208 19.77 -22.36 -0.96
N VAL A 209 19.41 -21.60 -2.01
CA VAL A 209 18.51 -20.46 -1.92
C VAL A 209 17.18 -20.88 -1.31
N GLU A 210 16.58 -21.95 -1.82
CA GLU A 210 15.31 -22.48 -1.33
C GLU A 210 15.38 -22.80 0.18
N SER A 211 16.41 -23.56 0.62
CA SER A 211 16.57 -23.92 2.02
C SER A 211 16.69 -22.70 2.94
N GLN A 212 17.48 -21.70 2.54
CA GLN A 212 17.68 -20.49 3.33
C GLN A 212 16.41 -19.63 3.41
N ILE A 213 15.65 -19.52 2.32
CA ILE A 213 14.38 -18.79 2.30
C ILE A 213 13.32 -19.49 3.16
N ILE A 214 13.23 -20.82 3.07
CA ILE A 214 12.30 -21.58 3.90
C ILE A 214 12.64 -21.39 5.39
N GLU A 215 13.90 -21.62 5.77
CA GLU A 215 14.34 -21.58 7.16
C GLU A 215 14.29 -20.18 7.78
N LYS A 216 14.78 -19.16 7.06
CA LYS A 216 14.97 -17.81 7.62
C LYS A 216 13.82 -16.84 7.36
N VAL A 217 13.00 -17.11 6.33
CA VAL A 217 11.88 -16.22 5.93
C VAL A 217 10.55 -16.88 6.20
N ILE A 218 10.22 -18.00 5.53
CA ILE A 218 8.87 -18.56 5.52
C ILE A 218 8.49 -19.08 6.92
N ILE A 219 9.22 -20.02 7.46
CA ILE A 219 8.90 -20.66 8.76
C ILE A 219 8.79 -19.62 9.89
N PRO A 220 9.72 -18.67 10.06
CA PRO A 220 9.61 -17.65 11.12
C PRO A 220 8.40 -16.72 10.98
N VAL A 221 7.93 -16.42 9.75
CA VAL A 221 6.72 -15.61 9.52
C VAL A 221 5.48 -16.44 9.83
N LEU A 222 5.37 -17.68 9.32
CA LEU A 222 4.19 -18.51 9.52
C LEU A 222 3.98 -18.87 10.99
N ASN A 223 5.05 -19.16 11.74
CA ASN A 223 4.96 -19.48 13.17
C ASN A 223 4.36 -18.35 14.03
N LYS A 224 4.37 -17.11 13.56
CA LYS A 224 3.79 -15.96 14.26
C LYS A 224 2.29 -15.79 14.01
N CYS A 225 1.73 -16.41 12.97
CA CYS A 225 0.33 -16.14 12.58
C CYS A 225 -0.70 -16.96 13.39
N GLY A 226 -0.28 -18.05 14.05
CA GLY A 226 -1.15 -18.89 14.88
C GLY A 226 -2.04 -19.87 14.10
N LEU A 227 -1.99 -19.90 12.77
CA LEU A 227 -2.64 -20.93 11.95
C LEU A 227 -1.70 -22.11 11.70
N SER A 228 -2.28 -23.29 11.51
CA SER A 228 -1.54 -24.42 10.95
C SER A 228 -1.14 -24.15 9.50
N TYR A 229 -0.05 -24.80 9.05
CA TYR A 229 0.39 -24.68 7.67
C TYR A 229 0.91 -26.01 7.13
N GLU A 230 0.75 -26.19 5.81
CA GLU A 230 1.36 -27.28 5.07
C GLU A 230 2.76 -26.87 4.62
N MET A 231 3.68 -27.85 4.53
CA MET A 231 5.04 -27.63 4.01
C MET A 231 5.05 -27.64 2.47
N ASP A 232 4.09 -26.96 1.85
CA ASP A 232 3.98 -26.79 0.39
C ASP A 232 4.49 -25.39 0.01
N PHE A 233 5.82 -25.30 -0.13
CA PHE A 233 6.51 -24.06 -0.45
C PHE A 233 7.15 -24.14 -1.83
N ILE A 234 7.07 -23.05 -2.59
CA ILE A 234 7.75 -22.88 -3.87
C ILE A 234 8.65 -21.65 -3.76
N VAL A 235 9.94 -21.84 -3.93
CA VAL A 235 10.91 -20.75 -3.97
C VAL A 235 11.58 -20.73 -5.33
N ASN A 236 11.54 -19.59 -6.03
CA ASN A 236 12.12 -19.44 -7.37
C ASN A 236 11.78 -20.61 -8.30
N GLY A 237 10.49 -20.85 -8.53
CA GLY A 237 10.00 -22.04 -9.25
C GLY A 237 10.53 -22.20 -10.69
N THR A 238 11.14 -21.18 -11.26
CA THR A 238 11.85 -21.24 -12.55
C THR A 238 13.33 -21.60 -12.41
N GLY A 239 13.84 -21.74 -11.17
CA GLY A 239 15.24 -21.98 -10.86
C GLY A 239 15.96 -20.70 -10.42
N ARG A 240 16.86 -20.16 -11.25
CA ARG A 240 17.65 -18.98 -10.93
C ARG A 240 16.85 -17.69 -11.14
N PHE A 241 17.04 -16.70 -10.22
CA PHE A 241 16.50 -15.36 -10.37
C PHE A 241 17.61 -14.34 -10.07
N VAL A 242 18.62 -14.27 -10.95
CA VAL A 242 19.74 -13.33 -10.86
C VAL A 242 19.40 -12.03 -11.59
N PHE A 243 18.77 -12.13 -12.74
CA PHE A 243 18.35 -11.00 -13.57
C PHE A 243 16.97 -10.51 -13.10
N GLY A 244 16.90 -9.32 -12.51
CA GLY A 244 15.68 -8.77 -11.90
C GLY A 244 15.68 -7.25 -11.82
N GLY A 245 14.70 -6.69 -11.11
CA GLY A 245 14.53 -5.25 -10.97
C GLY A 245 14.16 -4.55 -12.28
N PRO A 246 14.39 -3.22 -12.39
CA PRO A 246 14.02 -2.42 -13.57
C PRO A 246 14.70 -2.82 -14.88
N GLU A 247 15.75 -3.62 -14.84
CA GLU A 247 16.39 -4.19 -16.04
C GLU A 247 15.58 -5.33 -16.63
N ALA A 248 14.89 -6.11 -15.79
CA ALA A 248 14.09 -7.26 -16.23
C ALA A 248 12.66 -6.86 -16.60
N ASP A 249 12.07 -5.89 -15.93
CA ASP A 249 10.69 -5.46 -16.13
C ASP A 249 10.53 -3.96 -15.90
N THR A 250 9.72 -3.31 -16.73
CA THR A 250 9.41 -1.89 -16.60
C THR A 250 8.41 -1.66 -15.48
N GLY A 251 8.70 -0.70 -14.59
CA GLY A 251 7.81 -0.26 -13.53
C GLY A 251 7.08 1.04 -13.85
N LEU A 252 5.91 1.21 -13.24
CA LEU A 252 5.09 2.42 -13.29
C LEU A 252 4.42 2.67 -11.94
N THR A 253 4.30 3.95 -11.55
CA THR A 253 3.54 4.36 -10.37
C THR A 253 2.09 3.88 -10.46
N GLY A 254 1.56 3.32 -9.36
CA GLY A 254 0.16 2.94 -9.27
C GLY A 254 -0.22 1.64 -9.97
N ARG A 255 0.73 0.77 -10.28
CA ARG A 255 0.46 -0.56 -10.87
C ARG A 255 0.37 -1.70 -9.84
N LYS A 256 0.46 -1.40 -8.55
CA LYS A 256 0.35 -2.39 -7.46
C LYS A 256 -0.77 -2.06 -6.48
N ILE A 257 -1.86 -1.43 -6.97
CA ILE A 257 -2.97 -0.93 -6.15
C ILE A 257 -3.66 -2.02 -5.32
N ILE A 258 -3.68 -3.25 -5.77
CA ILE A 258 -4.26 -4.38 -5.04
C ILE A 258 -3.32 -4.84 -3.91
N VAL A 259 -2.01 -4.86 -4.16
CA VAL A 259 -0.97 -5.08 -3.13
C VAL A 259 -1.00 -3.95 -2.10
N ASP A 260 -1.20 -2.72 -2.53
CA ASP A 260 -1.25 -1.53 -1.66
C ASP A 260 -2.43 -1.56 -0.69
N THR A 261 -3.48 -2.33 -0.98
CA THR A 261 -4.74 -2.35 -0.24
C THR A 261 -5.00 -3.71 0.44
N TYR A 262 -5.88 -4.54 -0.11
CA TYR A 262 -6.38 -5.73 0.60
C TYR A 262 -6.06 -7.05 -0.12
N GLY A 263 -5.16 -7.06 -1.11
CA GLY A 263 -4.74 -8.26 -1.83
C GLY A 263 -5.87 -8.98 -2.56
N GLY A 264 -6.88 -8.24 -3.02
CA GLY A 264 -8.05 -8.78 -3.72
C GLY A 264 -9.18 -9.27 -2.80
N TYR A 265 -9.02 -9.18 -1.46
CA TYR A 265 -10.04 -9.62 -0.52
C TYR A 265 -11.24 -8.65 -0.44
N ALA A 266 -11.03 -7.39 -0.75
CA ALA A 266 -12.05 -6.35 -0.84
C ALA A 266 -12.00 -5.66 -2.21
N PRO A 267 -13.08 -4.98 -2.62
CA PRO A 267 -13.10 -4.16 -3.84
C PRO A 267 -12.05 -3.05 -3.82
N HIS A 268 -11.74 -2.54 -5.00
CA HIS A 268 -10.88 -1.37 -5.21
C HIS A 268 -11.55 -0.40 -6.18
N GLY A 269 -11.43 0.90 -5.93
CA GLY A 269 -12.02 1.93 -6.79
C GLY A 269 -11.23 2.22 -8.07
N GLY A 270 -9.99 1.76 -8.16
CA GLY A 270 -9.10 1.93 -9.31
C GLY A 270 -8.08 3.07 -9.17
N GLY A 271 -8.27 4.00 -8.23
CA GLY A 271 -7.35 5.11 -8.01
C GLY A 271 -6.03 4.67 -7.35
N ALA A 272 -4.89 5.07 -7.93
CA ALA A 272 -3.58 4.90 -7.33
C ALA A 272 -3.35 5.92 -6.20
N PHE A 273 -2.51 5.58 -5.21
CA PHE A 273 -2.20 6.44 -4.07
C PHE A 273 -0.89 7.21 -4.25
N SER A 274 0.19 6.50 -4.58
CA SER A 274 1.54 7.06 -4.63
C SER A 274 1.65 8.23 -5.59
N GLY A 275 2.44 9.25 -5.20
CA GLY A 275 2.64 10.47 -5.96
C GLY A 275 1.52 11.51 -5.86
N LYS A 276 0.43 11.21 -5.15
CA LYS A 276 -0.74 12.10 -4.98
C LYS A 276 -0.75 12.73 -3.59
N ASP A 277 -0.84 14.06 -3.53
CA ASP A 277 -1.05 14.78 -2.26
C ASP A 277 -2.46 14.54 -1.68
N PRO A 278 -2.71 14.90 -0.39
CA PRO A 278 -3.97 14.59 0.27
C PRO A 278 -5.24 15.24 -0.32
N SER A 279 -5.13 16.23 -1.18
CA SER A 279 -6.29 16.82 -1.86
C SER A 279 -6.93 15.85 -2.86
N LYS A 280 -6.19 14.85 -3.31
CA LYS A 280 -6.67 13.79 -4.19
C LYS A 280 -7.43 12.74 -3.38
N VAL A 281 -8.75 12.67 -3.58
CA VAL A 281 -9.65 11.77 -2.85
C VAL A 281 -9.35 10.29 -3.08
N ASP A 282 -8.74 9.92 -4.20
CA ASP A 282 -8.25 8.56 -4.45
C ASP A 282 -7.42 8.06 -3.26
N ARG A 283 -6.56 8.90 -2.70
CA ARG A 283 -5.73 8.59 -1.55
C ARG A 283 -6.42 8.89 -0.23
N SER A 284 -6.83 10.13 -0.01
CA SER A 284 -7.36 10.58 1.29
C SER A 284 -8.66 9.88 1.68
N ALA A 285 -9.59 9.72 0.74
CA ALA A 285 -10.86 9.06 1.03
C ALA A 285 -10.72 7.52 1.14
N ALA A 286 -9.78 6.89 0.44
CA ALA A 286 -9.46 5.48 0.67
C ALA A 286 -8.89 5.26 2.09
N TYR A 287 -8.05 6.17 2.58
CA TYR A 287 -7.55 6.13 3.95
C TYR A 287 -8.66 6.36 4.98
N MET A 288 -9.57 7.31 4.73
CA MET A 288 -10.73 7.52 5.59
C MET A 288 -11.67 6.32 5.58
N ALA A 289 -11.93 5.72 4.43
CA ALA A 289 -12.76 4.52 4.32
C ALA A 289 -12.16 3.34 5.12
N ARG A 290 -10.83 3.15 5.05
CA ARG A 290 -10.11 2.19 5.91
C ARG A 290 -10.27 2.53 7.40
N TYR A 291 -10.07 3.77 7.76
CA TYR A 291 -10.20 4.24 9.14
C TYR A 291 -11.60 3.97 9.72
N ILE A 292 -12.65 4.25 8.95
CA ILE A 292 -14.04 3.97 9.33
C ILE A 292 -14.24 2.46 9.53
N ALA A 293 -13.87 1.65 8.53
CA ALA A 293 -14.03 0.20 8.59
C ALA A 293 -13.28 -0.41 9.80
N LYS A 294 -12.04 0.03 10.02
CA LYS A 294 -11.21 -0.43 11.15
C LYS A 294 -11.82 -0.08 12.50
N ASN A 295 -12.34 1.14 12.69
CA ASN A 295 -12.99 1.56 13.93
C ASN A 295 -14.30 0.79 14.18
N ILE A 296 -15.10 0.48 13.15
CA ILE A 296 -16.32 -0.32 13.29
C ILE A 296 -15.99 -1.73 13.78
N VAL A 297 -14.99 -2.39 13.19
CA VAL A 297 -14.56 -3.74 13.60
C VAL A 297 -13.91 -3.71 14.98
N ALA A 298 -13.06 -2.72 15.28
CA ALA A 298 -12.45 -2.54 16.60
C ALA A 298 -13.49 -2.28 17.70
N ALA A 299 -14.59 -1.58 17.38
CA ALA A 299 -15.72 -1.37 18.29
C ALA A 299 -16.56 -2.64 18.51
N LYS A 300 -16.26 -3.73 17.81
CA LYS A 300 -17.02 -5.00 17.80
C LYS A 300 -18.47 -4.82 17.33
N LEU A 301 -18.70 -3.89 16.43
CA LEU A 301 -19.99 -3.67 15.80
C LEU A 301 -20.20 -4.60 14.59
N ALA A 302 -19.12 -5.11 14.00
CA ALA A 302 -19.12 -6.14 12.98
C ALA A 302 -17.80 -6.94 13.02
N ASP A 303 -17.79 -8.19 12.56
CA ASP A 303 -16.56 -8.97 12.38
C ASP A 303 -15.85 -8.63 11.06
N LYS A 304 -16.62 -8.17 10.06
CA LYS A 304 -16.17 -7.69 8.75
C LYS A 304 -16.88 -6.39 8.40
N CYS A 305 -16.18 -5.45 7.87
CA CYS A 305 -16.74 -4.17 7.45
C CYS A 305 -16.08 -3.69 6.16
N GLU A 306 -16.92 -3.35 5.19
CA GLU A 306 -16.55 -2.65 3.96
C GLU A 306 -17.21 -1.27 3.96
N VAL A 307 -16.47 -0.27 3.55
CA VAL A 307 -16.95 1.11 3.43
C VAL A 307 -16.72 1.58 2.01
N GLN A 308 -17.75 2.12 1.36
CA GLN A 308 -17.62 2.81 0.09
C GLN A 308 -17.86 4.31 0.27
N LEU A 309 -16.97 5.11 -0.28
CA LEU A 309 -17.13 6.55 -0.49
C LEU A 309 -17.03 6.84 -1.97
N SER A 310 -17.81 7.81 -2.46
CA SER A 310 -17.65 8.31 -3.83
C SER A 310 -17.83 9.82 -3.89
N TYR A 311 -17.15 10.45 -4.85
CA TYR A 311 -17.15 11.91 -5.01
C TYR A 311 -17.36 12.30 -6.48
N SER A 312 -17.76 13.55 -6.66
CA SER A 312 -17.75 14.24 -7.94
C SER A 312 -16.79 15.42 -7.86
N ILE A 313 -16.11 15.70 -8.97
CA ILE A 313 -15.18 16.82 -9.06
C ILE A 313 -15.83 18.14 -8.59
N GLY A 314 -15.12 18.91 -7.78
CA GLY A 314 -15.57 20.20 -7.27
C GLY A 314 -16.65 20.16 -6.19
N ILE A 315 -17.13 18.97 -5.78
CA ILE A 315 -18.17 18.81 -4.75
C ILE A 315 -17.54 18.26 -3.46
N ALA A 316 -17.82 18.92 -2.33
CA ALA A 316 -17.28 18.53 -1.02
C ALA A 316 -18.02 17.34 -0.42
N GLU A 317 -19.34 17.27 -0.57
CA GLU A 317 -20.13 16.15 -0.05
C GLU A 317 -19.93 14.89 -0.89
N PRO A 318 -19.74 13.71 -0.26
CA PRO A 318 -19.71 12.47 -1.00
C PRO A 318 -21.04 12.22 -1.72
N THR A 319 -20.96 11.75 -2.97
CA THR A 319 -22.13 11.35 -3.76
C THR A 319 -22.71 10.02 -3.29
N SER A 320 -21.90 9.19 -2.60
CA SER A 320 -22.33 7.97 -1.94
C SER A 320 -21.47 7.70 -0.70
N PHE A 321 -22.14 7.24 0.37
CA PHE A 321 -21.50 6.70 1.57
C PHE A 321 -22.29 5.48 2.01
N TYR A 322 -21.64 4.32 2.00
CA TYR A 322 -22.26 3.04 2.31
C TYR A 322 -21.33 2.18 3.17
N VAL A 323 -21.90 1.53 4.19
CA VAL A 323 -21.23 0.56 5.07
C VAL A 323 -21.88 -0.80 4.91
N LYS A 324 -21.09 -1.85 4.73
CA LYS A 324 -21.52 -3.24 4.59
C LYS A 324 -20.86 -4.10 5.65
N SER A 325 -21.66 -4.82 6.42
CA SER A 325 -21.22 -5.67 7.53
C SER A 325 -21.13 -7.17 7.19
N PHE A 326 -21.56 -7.59 5.99
CA PHE A 326 -21.56 -8.99 5.57
C PHE A 326 -22.36 -9.91 6.52
N ASP A 327 -23.47 -9.43 7.04
CA ASP A 327 -24.30 -10.14 8.03
C ASP A 327 -23.54 -10.54 9.32
N THR A 328 -22.45 -9.84 9.64
CA THR A 328 -21.65 -10.09 10.86
C THR A 328 -21.95 -9.10 11.98
N SER A 329 -22.91 -8.21 11.81
CA SER A 329 -23.36 -7.21 12.76
C SER A 329 -24.73 -7.54 13.32
N ASN A 330 -25.02 -7.07 14.54
CA ASN A 330 -26.38 -7.03 15.09
C ASN A 330 -27.19 -5.80 14.62
N LEU A 331 -26.52 -4.85 13.96
CA LEU A 331 -27.13 -3.68 13.34
C LEU A 331 -27.28 -3.93 11.83
N THR A 332 -28.24 -3.28 11.22
CA THR A 332 -28.37 -3.26 9.76
C THR A 332 -27.25 -2.42 9.12
N ASP A 333 -26.95 -2.66 7.87
CA ASP A 333 -25.97 -1.86 7.11
C ASP A 333 -26.41 -0.39 7.03
N GLU A 334 -27.70 -0.10 7.00
CA GLU A 334 -28.26 1.25 7.03
C GLU A 334 -27.98 1.95 8.37
N GLU A 335 -28.24 1.28 9.51
CA GLU A 335 -27.95 1.81 10.84
C GLU A 335 -26.45 2.08 11.02
N LEU A 336 -25.58 1.17 10.58
CA LEU A 336 -24.14 1.37 10.59
C LEU A 336 -23.70 2.57 9.74
N THR A 337 -24.31 2.74 8.57
CA THR A 337 -24.05 3.86 7.66
C THR A 337 -24.42 5.19 8.31
N GLU A 338 -25.61 5.28 8.91
CA GLU A 338 -26.08 6.50 9.57
C GLU A 338 -25.25 6.87 10.81
N VAL A 339 -24.81 5.90 11.57
CA VAL A 339 -23.88 6.14 12.69
C VAL A 339 -22.52 6.62 12.17
N ALA A 340 -21.99 5.99 11.15
CA ALA A 340 -20.70 6.38 10.55
C ALA A 340 -20.74 7.82 9.99
N LYS A 341 -21.82 8.21 9.30
CA LYS A 341 -22.02 9.60 8.82
C LYS A 341 -21.99 10.63 9.95
N LYS A 342 -22.53 10.30 11.13
CA LYS A 342 -22.54 11.23 12.29
C LYS A 342 -21.20 11.33 12.99
N VAL A 343 -20.34 10.31 12.85
CA VAL A 343 -19.09 10.17 13.62
C VAL A 343 -17.88 10.65 12.85
N PHE A 344 -17.80 10.37 11.56
CA PHE A 344 -16.61 10.61 10.74
C PHE A 344 -16.78 11.77 9.77
N PRO A 345 -15.78 12.67 9.67
CA PRO A 345 -15.77 13.70 8.65
C PRO A 345 -15.38 13.10 7.31
N VAL A 346 -16.27 13.20 6.33
CA VAL A 346 -16.04 12.60 4.99
C VAL A 346 -15.92 13.63 3.88
N ARG A 347 -15.96 14.94 4.19
CA ARG A 347 -15.61 16.01 3.24
C ARG A 347 -14.09 16.03 3.06
N PRO A 348 -13.53 16.33 1.88
CA PRO A 348 -12.09 16.29 1.62
C PRO A 348 -11.24 17.04 2.65
N SER A 349 -11.56 18.30 2.96
CA SER A 349 -10.86 19.08 3.99
C SER A 349 -10.95 18.43 5.36
N GLY A 350 -12.13 17.96 5.75
CA GLY A 350 -12.36 17.27 7.02
C GLY A 350 -11.55 15.97 7.16
N ILE A 351 -11.38 15.22 6.07
CA ILE A 351 -10.53 14.02 6.03
C ILE A 351 -9.07 14.39 6.26
N ILE A 352 -8.58 15.39 5.52
CA ILE A 352 -7.19 15.86 5.58
C ILE A 352 -6.84 16.28 7.01
N ASP A 353 -7.69 17.09 7.63
CA ASP A 353 -7.48 17.63 8.97
C ASP A 353 -7.57 16.53 10.04
N HIS A 354 -8.59 15.68 9.96
CA HIS A 354 -8.81 14.61 10.95
C HIS A 354 -7.68 13.59 10.96
N LEU A 355 -7.25 13.14 9.78
CA LEU A 355 -6.15 12.19 9.63
C LEU A 355 -4.77 12.85 9.59
N LYS A 356 -4.70 14.19 9.67
CA LYS A 356 -3.45 14.97 9.66
C LYS A 356 -2.57 14.64 8.45
N LEU A 357 -3.15 14.67 7.25
CA LEU A 357 -2.49 14.16 6.05
C LEU A 357 -1.47 15.15 5.43
N ARG A 358 -1.44 16.42 5.82
CA ARG A 358 -0.49 17.42 5.30
C ARG A 358 0.91 17.34 5.95
N PHE A 359 1.38 16.14 6.20
CA PHE A 359 2.67 15.89 6.81
C PHE A 359 3.45 14.83 6.01
N PRO A 360 4.76 15.04 5.71
CA PRO A 360 5.55 14.10 4.92
C PRO A 360 5.68 12.74 5.63
N ARG A 361 5.16 11.69 5.00
CA ARG A 361 5.14 10.32 5.50
C ARG A 361 4.92 9.29 4.41
N TYR A 362 4.65 9.74 3.19
CA TYR A 362 4.08 8.92 2.12
C TYR A 362 5.07 7.94 1.54
N ARG A 363 6.36 8.27 1.50
CA ARG A 363 7.38 7.34 1.05
C ARG A 363 7.35 6.00 1.82
N GLN A 364 7.04 6.03 3.11
CA GLN A 364 6.95 4.81 3.91
C GLN A 364 5.76 3.93 3.54
N THR A 365 4.74 4.46 2.88
CA THR A 365 3.58 3.70 2.39
C THR A 365 3.88 2.93 1.12
N ALA A 366 4.92 3.30 0.37
CA ALA A 366 5.26 2.71 -0.92
C ALA A 366 5.74 1.25 -0.83
N ALA A 367 5.91 0.69 0.37
CA ALA A 367 6.28 -0.72 0.58
C ALA A 367 5.40 -1.34 1.68
N ASN A 368 5.18 -2.66 1.59
CA ASN A 368 4.46 -3.47 2.59
C ASN A 368 2.99 -3.07 2.81
N GLY A 369 2.35 -2.47 1.80
CA GLY A 369 0.96 -2.03 1.83
C GLY A 369 0.73 -0.73 2.61
N HIS A 370 -0.39 -0.06 2.32
CA HIS A 370 -0.82 1.18 2.97
C HIS A 370 -1.63 0.92 4.23
N PHE A 371 -2.12 -0.31 4.43
CA PHE A 371 -3.00 -0.71 5.51
C PHE A 371 -2.41 -1.83 6.36
N GLY A 372 -2.90 -1.95 7.61
CA GLY A 372 -2.41 -2.96 8.55
C GLY A 372 -1.05 -2.61 9.17
N ARG A 373 -0.74 -1.33 9.33
CA ARG A 373 0.49 -0.78 9.91
C ARG A 373 0.17 -0.05 11.21
N GLU A 374 0.92 -0.35 12.27
CA GLU A 374 0.67 0.24 13.61
C GLU A 374 1.64 1.39 13.96
N ASP A 375 2.45 1.85 13.02
CA ASP A 375 3.33 2.99 13.20
C ASP A 375 2.51 4.29 13.41
N GLU A 376 2.99 5.21 14.23
CA GLU A 376 2.29 6.48 14.53
C GLU A 376 2.02 7.35 13.29
N LEU A 377 2.82 7.18 12.24
CA LEU A 377 2.67 7.90 10.98
C LEU A 377 1.41 7.50 10.21
N PHE A 378 0.93 6.26 10.39
CA PHE A 378 -0.27 5.74 9.71
C PHE A 378 -1.52 6.10 10.51
N THR A 379 -1.87 7.38 10.50
CA THR A 379 -2.97 7.93 11.31
C THR A 379 -4.33 7.31 11.02
N TRP A 380 -4.54 6.80 9.80
CA TRP A 380 -5.74 6.07 9.38
C TRP A 380 -5.84 4.64 9.91
N GLU A 381 -4.82 4.18 10.62
CA GLU A 381 -4.84 2.89 11.31
C GLU A 381 -5.23 3.00 12.80
N LYS A 382 -5.47 4.21 13.32
CA LYS A 382 -5.91 4.42 14.71
C LYS A 382 -7.34 3.92 14.92
N THR A 383 -7.62 3.48 16.16
CA THR A 383 -8.94 3.00 16.61
C THR A 383 -9.54 3.90 17.67
N ASP A 384 -9.25 5.18 17.61
CA ASP A 384 -9.58 6.21 18.61
C ASP A 384 -11.05 6.69 18.56
N MET A 385 -11.82 6.25 17.55
CA MET A 385 -13.26 6.58 17.42
C MET A 385 -14.20 5.51 17.99
N VAL A 386 -13.67 4.43 18.56
CA VAL A 386 -14.45 3.31 19.13
C VAL A 386 -15.48 3.78 20.14
N GLU A 387 -15.08 4.58 21.13
CA GLU A 387 -16.00 5.05 22.18
C GLU A 387 -17.03 6.05 21.64
N LYS A 388 -16.67 6.87 20.65
CA LYS A 388 -17.58 7.79 20.00
C LYS A 388 -18.66 7.04 19.20
N LEU A 389 -18.29 5.96 18.49
CA LEU A 389 -19.21 5.08 17.78
C LEU A 389 -20.24 4.48 18.76
N LYS A 390 -19.79 3.86 19.84
CA LYS A 390 -20.67 3.24 20.85
C LYS A 390 -21.62 4.27 21.49
N THR A 391 -21.11 5.45 21.84
CA THR A 391 -21.91 6.50 22.48
C THR A 391 -22.96 7.08 21.54
N THR A 392 -22.65 7.18 20.24
CA THR A 392 -23.60 7.68 19.24
C THR A 392 -24.75 6.70 19.01
N LEU A 393 -24.49 5.39 19.04
CA LEU A 393 -25.52 4.35 18.99
C LEU A 393 -26.51 4.43 20.15
N ILE A 394 -26.02 4.60 21.39
CA ILE A 394 -26.86 4.69 22.58
C ILE A 394 -27.79 5.91 22.57
N LYS A 395 -27.34 7.03 21.97
CA LYS A 395 -28.12 8.28 21.87
C LYS A 395 -29.13 8.28 20.73
N GLY A 396 -29.00 7.36 19.78
CA GLY A 396 -29.88 7.22 18.63
C GLY A 396 -30.94 6.12 18.75
N ALA A 397 -30.82 5.27 19.78
CA ALA A 397 -31.81 4.28 20.18
C ALA A 397 -32.79 4.91 21.20
#